data_6f82a765f662a9435dd3be5edb2e5403
#
_entry.id   6f82a765f662a9435dd3be5edb2e5403
#
_cell.length_a   1.000
_cell.length_b   1.000
_cell.length_c   1.000
_cell.angle_alpha   90.00
_cell.angle_beta   90.00
_cell.angle_gamma   90.00
#
_symmetry.space_group_name_H-M   'P 1'
#
loop_
_entity.id
_entity.type
_entity.pdbx_description
1 polymer ?
#
loop_
_entity_poly.entity_id
_entity_poly.type
_entity_poly.pdbx_seq_one_letter_code
_entity_poly.pdbx_strand_id
1 'polypeptide(L)'
;MITGFYYMNVVRSGKRLSQIKKVFWLAVKSNLIFLGWDFIYKFAKGKQELQMFFIDAFSLDSITRFLLYNDNKIGSHLWYLSAALYVLLIIWFIDRLELRKLLLFIVPFLLLGDLVLGKYSLLLFNREIPYYYVRNYLFVGIPYFCIGNLIYNFRTKIKLIKGKWLIYAMGLFSVTTLCERGVLIYLGKNAVRDHYLSTTFLAISIFVYVLNKQYNEIKLERVCGVLSRIGKEYSADIYILHPIFISIWQVGAGILRLNAIYTLFAPILIYMSTTIFLVIVKKLKRRY
;
A
#
# COMPACT_ATOMS: atom_id res chain seq x y z
N MET A 1 -1.15 8.51 0.10
CA MET A 1 -0.80 9.83 0.68
C MET A 1 0.63 10.26 0.37
N ILE A 2 1.67 9.50 0.69
CA ILE A 2 3.08 9.87 0.47
C ILE A 2 3.35 10.27 -0.98
N THR A 3 2.95 9.45 -1.94
CA THR A 3 3.10 9.74 -3.37
C THR A 3 2.42 11.04 -3.77
N GLY A 4 1.20 11.28 -3.30
CA GLY A 4 0.45 12.52 -3.58
C GLY A 4 1.12 13.76 -2.97
N PHE A 5 1.68 13.64 -1.75
CA PHE A 5 2.42 14.73 -1.11
C PHE A 5 3.65 15.13 -1.93
N TYR A 6 4.48 14.18 -2.34
CA TYR A 6 5.70 14.48 -3.10
C TYR A 6 5.45 14.76 -4.59
N TYR A 7 4.26 14.45 -5.12
CA TYR A 7 3.92 14.66 -6.54
C TYR A 7 4.02 16.13 -6.95
N MET A 8 3.74 17.08 -6.05
CA MET A 8 3.87 18.50 -6.36
C MET A 8 5.32 18.90 -6.68
N ASN A 9 6.30 18.25 -6.04
CA ASN A 9 7.70 18.45 -6.39
C ASN A 9 8.04 17.90 -7.78
N VAL A 10 7.44 16.77 -8.15
CA VAL A 10 7.58 16.17 -9.49
C VAL A 10 6.97 17.09 -10.56
N VAL A 11 5.80 17.69 -10.26
CA VAL A 11 5.14 18.67 -11.15
C VAL A 11 6.02 19.88 -11.37
N ARG A 12 6.54 20.49 -10.30
CA ARG A 12 7.40 21.68 -10.35
C ARG A 12 8.70 21.43 -11.10
N SER A 13 9.25 20.22 -11.02
CA SER A 13 10.48 19.84 -11.72
C SER A 13 10.25 19.40 -13.18
N GLY A 14 9.01 19.40 -13.69
CA GLY A 14 8.66 18.94 -15.03
C GLY A 14 8.82 17.44 -15.28
N LYS A 15 9.04 16.63 -14.23
CA LYS A 15 9.41 15.21 -14.34
C LYS A 15 8.21 14.24 -14.29
N ARG A 16 7.00 14.69 -14.63
CA ARG A 16 5.76 13.86 -14.54
C ARG A 16 5.87 12.56 -15.36
N LEU A 17 6.24 12.66 -16.65
CA LEU A 17 6.36 11.50 -17.53
C LEU A 17 7.49 10.55 -17.08
N SER A 18 8.58 11.10 -16.58
CA SER A 18 9.68 10.31 -16.01
C SER A 18 9.21 9.50 -14.80
N GLN A 19 8.39 10.09 -13.93
CA GLN A 19 7.80 9.40 -12.79
C GLN A 19 6.85 8.26 -13.22
N ILE A 20 5.99 8.52 -14.21
CA ILE A 20 5.08 7.50 -14.78
C ILE A 20 5.90 6.34 -15.37
N LYS A 21 6.90 6.64 -16.21
CA LYS A 21 7.79 5.62 -16.78
C LYS A 21 8.51 4.81 -15.70
N LYS A 22 8.98 5.46 -14.63
CA LYS A 22 9.64 4.78 -13.51
C LYS A 22 8.70 3.80 -12.81
N VAL A 23 7.47 4.21 -12.50
CA VAL A 23 6.48 3.34 -11.85
C VAL A 23 6.04 2.22 -12.78
N PHE A 24 5.85 2.49 -14.07
CA PHE A 24 5.53 1.49 -15.09
C PHE A 24 6.60 0.39 -15.14
N TRP A 25 7.88 0.76 -15.31
CA TRP A 25 8.94 -0.23 -15.37
C TRP A 25 9.13 -0.99 -14.05
N LEU A 26 8.88 -0.33 -12.93
CA LEU A 26 8.88 -1.00 -11.63
C LEU A 26 7.76 -2.05 -11.55
N ALA A 27 6.55 -1.71 -12.01
CA ALA A 27 5.42 -2.63 -12.06
C ALA A 27 5.70 -3.83 -12.99
N VAL A 28 6.22 -3.60 -14.20
CA VAL A 28 6.59 -4.66 -15.14
C VAL A 28 7.63 -5.60 -14.53
N LYS A 29 8.74 -5.05 -14.01
CA LYS A 29 9.80 -5.85 -13.38
C LYS A 29 9.28 -6.67 -12.20
N SER A 30 8.44 -6.07 -11.35
CA SER A 30 7.88 -6.77 -10.20
C SER A 30 6.96 -7.92 -10.61
N ASN A 31 6.12 -7.72 -11.61
CA ASN A 31 5.26 -8.78 -12.15
C ASN A 31 6.09 -9.93 -12.75
N LEU A 32 7.18 -9.63 -13.48
CA LEU A 32 8.07 -10.65 -14.02
C LEU A 32 8.77 -11.45 -12.91
N ILE A 33 9.21 -10.79 -11.84
CA ILE A 33 9.81 -11.46 -10.68
C ILE A 33 8.79 -12.42 -10.05
N PHE A 34 7.54 -11.96 -9.85
CA PHE A 34 6.51 -12.81 -9.24
C PHE A 34 6.00 -13.90 -10.16
N LEU A 35 5.93 -13.67 -11.45
CA LEU A 35 5.64 -14.73 -12.42
C LEU A 35 6.69 -15.86 -12.34
N GLY A 36 7.97 -15.49 -12.26
CA GLY A 36 9.06 -16.46 -12.05
C GLY A 36 8.98 -17.17 -10.70
N TRP A 37 8.70 -16.42 -9.62
CA TRP A 37 8.53 -17.01 -8.30
C TRP A 37 7.34 -17.96 -8.21
N ASP A 38 6.17 -17.55 -8.70
CA ASP A 38 4.97 -18.36 -8.70
C ASP A 38 5.15 -19.61 -9.56
N PHE A 39 5.85 -19.50 -10.70
CA PHE A 39 6.25 -20.65 -11.50
C PHE A 39 7.04 -21.68 -10.67
N ILE A 40 8.13 -21.25 -10.02
CA ILE A 40 8.99 -22.14 -9.20
C ILE A 40 8.18 -22.73 -8.04
N TYR A 41 7.43 -21.89 -7.33
CA TYR A 41 6.68 -22.30 -6.14
C TYR A 41 5.55 -23.28 -6.47
N LYS A 42 4.80 -23.03 -7.55
CA LYS A 42 3.72 -23.90 -8.01
C LYS A 42 4.24 -25.19 -8.64
N PHE A 43 5.35 -25.11 -9.39
CA PHE A 43 6.02 -26.28 -9.91
C PHE A 43 6.48 -27.23 -8.81
N ALA A 44 7.03 -26.69 -7.72
CA ALA A 44 7.41 -27.49 -6.55
C ALA A 44 6.22 -28.15 -5.84
N LYS A 45 5.01 -27.60 -5.97
CA LYS A 45 3.75 -28.20 -5.45
C LYS A 45 3.14 -29.25 -6.36
N GLY A 46 3.51 -29.26 -7.63
CA GLY A 46 3.06 -30.23 -8.60
C GLY A 46 2.57 -29.61 -9.91
N LYS A 47 2.63 -30.41 -10.98
CA LYS A 47 2.30 -29.99 -12.34
C LYS A 47 0.86 -29.45 -12.48
N GLN A 48 -0.08 -30.04 -11.75
CA GLN A 48 -1.48 -29.65 -11.77
C GLN A 48 -1.71 -28.26 -11.18
N GLU A 49 -1.04 -27.94 -10.05
CA GLU A 49 -1.08 -26.60 -9.42
C GLU A 49 -0.53 -25.53 -10.35
N LEU A 50 0.56 -25.84 -11.06
CA LEU A 50 1.15 -24.94 -12.03
C LEU A 50 0.20 -24.65 -13.20
N GLN A 51 -0.42 -25.70 -13.75
CA GLN A 51 -1.37 -25.56 -14.86
C GLN A 51 -2.59 -24.72 -14.46
N MET A 52 -3.19 -24.98 -13.30
CA MET A 52 -4.31 -24.20 -12.77
C MET A 52 -3.94 -22.73 -12.56
N PHE A 53 -2.74 -22.46 -12.04
CA PHE A 53 -2.26 -21.09 -11.88
C PHE A 53 -2.20 -20.32 -13.20
N PHE A 54 -1.64 -20.92 -14.26
CA PHE A 54 -1.57 -20.25 -15.57
C PHE A 54 -2.95 -20.04 -16.19
N ILE A 55 -3.84 -21.02 -16.11
CA ILE A 55 -5.21 -20.89 -16.61
C ILE A 55 -5.94 -19.75 -15.88
N ASP A 56 -5.85 -19.66 -14.54
CA ASP A 56 -6.49 -18.59 -13.77
C ASP A 56 -5.84 -17.24 -14.04
N ALA A 57 -4.51 -17.13 -13.95
CA ALA A 57 -3.79 -15.86 -14.07
C ALA A 57 -3.94 -15.19 -15.45
N PHE A 58 -4.03 -15.99 -16.52
CA PHE A 58 -4.17 -15.51 -17.90
C PHE A 58 -5.58 -15.70 -18.47
N SER A 59 -6.57 -16.02 -17.65
CA SER A 59 -7.97 -16.03 -18.07
C SER A 59 -8.43 -14.63 -18.50
N LEU A 60 -9.40 -14.57 -19.41
CA LEU A 60 -10.00 -13.31 -19.85
C LEU A 60 -10.57 -12.51 -18.68
N ASP A 61 -11.20 -13.20 -17.72
CA ASP A 61 -11.72 -12.59 -16.49
C ASP A 61 -10.60 -11.92 -15.66
N SER A 62 -9.49 -12.62 -15.43
CA SER A 62 -8.35 -12.08 -14.66
C SER A 62 -7.68 -10.90 -15.36
N ILE A 63 -7.52 -10.96 -16.69
CA ILE A 63 -7.01 -9.84 -17.49
C ILE A 63 -7.96 -8.64 -17.42
N THR A 64 -9.27 -8.86 -17.54
CA THR A 64 -10.27 -7.80 -17.45
C THR A 64 -10.27 -7.15 -16.04
N ARG A 65 -10.20 -7.96 -14.99
CA ARG A 65 -10.09 -7.45 -13.60
C ARG A 65 -8.81 -6.67 -13.39
N PHE A 66 -7.70 -7.12 -13.94
CA PHE A 66 -6.44 -6.36 -13.87
C PHE A 66 -6.56 -5.00 -14.55
N LEU A 67 -7.12 -4.95 -15.76
CA LEU A 67 -7.26 -3.72 -16.52
C LEU A 67 -8.26 -2.74 -15.91
N LEU A 68 -9.40 -3.22 -15.39
CA LEU A 68 -10.46 -2.36 -14.86
C LEU A 68 -10.28 -2.02 -13.39
N TYR A 69 -9.80 -2.96 -12.59
CA TYR A 69 -9.76 -2.84 -11.11
C TYR A 69 -8.34 -2.94 -10.53
N ASN A 70 -7.32 -3.08 -11.39
CA ASN A 70 -5.94 -3.36 -10.98
C ASN A 70 -5.80 -4.59 -10.04
N ASP A 71 -6.74 -5.56 -10.14
CA ASP A 71 -6.68 -6.83 -9.42
C ASP A 71 -5.63 -7.73 -10.07
N ASN A 72 -4.51 -7.94 -9.37
CA ASN A 72 -3.37 -8.66 -9.92
C ASN A 72 -3.31 -10.09 -9.36
N LYS A 73 -3.49 -11.07 -10.22
CA LYS A 73 -3.38 -12.49 -9.85
C LYS A 73 -1.94 -12.95 -9.70
N ILE A 74 -1.02 -12.31 -10.44
CA ILE A 74 0.42 -12.53 -10.32
C ILE A 74 0.92 -11.61 -9.21
N GLY A 75 1.19 -12.15 -8.01
CA GLY A 75 1.60 -11.35 -6.88
C GLY A 75 0.50 -10.38 -6.42
N SER A 76 -0.53 -10.88 -5.75
CA SER A 76 -1.72 -10.11 -5.33
C SER A 76 -1.41 -8.82 -4.56
N HIS A 77 -0.28 -8.73 -3.86
CA HIS A 77 0.17 -7.52 -3.17
C HIS A 77 0.61 -6.40 -4.13
N LEU A 78 0.97 -6.72 -5.39
CA LEU A 78 1.40 -5.72 -6.40
C LEU A 78 0.26 -4.82 -6.89
N TRP A 79 -0.99 -5.06 -6.45
CA TRP A 79 -2.13 -4.21 -6.76
C TRP A 79 -1.87 -2.72 -6.52
N TYR A 80 -1.14 -2.40 -5.44
CA TYR A 80 -0.80 -1.01 -5.11
C TYR A 80 0.09 -0.35 -6.18
N LEU A 81 1.00 -1.10 -6.78
CA LEU A 81 1.90 -0.59 -7.80
C LEU A 81 1.14 -0.27 -9.10
N SER A 82 0.21 -1.16 -9.49
CA SER A 82 -0.70 -0.94 -10.62
C SER A 82 -1.66 0.21 -10.32
N ALA A 83 -2.24 0.29 -9.10
CA ALA A 83 -3.05 1.41 -8.67
C ALA A 83 -2.29 2.74 -8.72
N ALA A 84 -1.04 2.76 -8.25
CA ALA A 84 -0.21 3.96 -8.30
C ALA A 84 0.04 4.43 -9.74
N LEU A 85 0.26 3.50 -10.68
CA LEU A 85 0.40 3.82 -12.09
C LEU A 85 -0.88 4.44 -12.66
N TYR A 86 -2.05 3.82 -12.41
CA TYR A 86 -3.34 4.33 -12.87
C TYR A 86 -3.64 5.72 -12.30
N VAL A 87 -3.41 5.92 -11.00
CA VAL A 87 -3.56 7.22 -10.36
C VAL A 87 -2.69 8.28 -11.04
N LEU A 88 -1.40 7.98 -11.29
CA LEU A 88 -0.50 8.94 -11.94
C LEU A 88 -0.94 9.29 -13.36
N LEU A 89 -1.44 8.31 -14.13
CA LEU A 89 -1.98 8.54 -15.48
C LEU A 89 -3.26 9.38 -15.43
N ILE A 90 -4.20 9.04 -14.55
CA ILE A 90 -5.46 9.76 -14.39
C ILE A 90 -5.20 11.20 -13.93
N ILE A 91 -4.34 11.41 -12.93
CA ILE A 91 -3.99 12.75 -12.45
C ILE A 91 -3.30 13.57 -13.53
N TRP A 92 -2.41 12.96 -14.31
CA TRP A 92 -1.76 13.63 -15.44
C TRP A 92 -2.77 14.11 -16.48
N PHE A 93 -3.79 13.28 -16.79
CA PHE A 93 -4.86 13.63 -17.72
C PHE A 93 -5.79 14.70 -17.13
N ILE A 94 -6.22 14.57 -15.88
CA ILE A 94 -7.07 15.54 -15.17
C ILE A 94 -6.38 16.90 -15.05
N ASP A 95 -5.06 16.92 -14.82
CA ASP A 95 -4.29 18.16 -14.79
C ASP A 95 -4.26 18.87 -16.16
N ARG A 96 -4.26 18.11 -17.26
CA ARG A 96 -4.35 18.69 -18.62
C ARG A 96 -5.71 19.28 -18.94
N LEU A 97 -6.76 18.71 -18.37
CA LEU A 97 -8.14 19.18 -18.53
C LEU A 97 -8.55 20.25 -17.50
N GLU A 98 -7.62 20.63 -16.61
CA GLU A 98 -7.86 21.60 -15.51
C GLU A 98 -9.00 21.19 -14.55
N LEU A 99 -9.35 19.89 -14.50
CA LEU A 99 -10.47 19.34 -13.74
C LEU A 99 -10.09 19.00 -12.27
N ARG A 100 -8.98 19.52 -11.76
CA ARG A 100 -8.49 19.19 -10.40
C ARG A 100 -9.49 19.57 -9.29
N LYS A 101 -10.23 20.67 -9.45
CA LYS A 101 -11.25 21.08 -8.47
C LYS A 101 -12.40 20.08 -8.41
N LEU A 102 -12.85 19.60 -9.57
CA LEU A 102 -13.89 18.56 -9.67
C LEU A 102 -13.43 17.27 -9.02
N LEU A 103 -12.18 16.86 -9.28
CA LEU A 103 -11.61 15.67 -8.65
C LEU A 103 -11.62 15.79 -7.12
N LEU A 104 -11.18 16.93 -6.56
CA LEU A 104 -11.19 17.14 -5.12
C LEU A 104 -12.61 17.11 -4.52
N PHE A 105 -13.61 17.56 -5.27
CA PHE A 105 -15.01 17.47 -4.87
C PHE A 105 -15.50 16.01 -4.83
N ILE A 106 -15.05 15.16 -5.76
CA ILE A 106 -15.45 13.74 -5.83
C ILE A 106 -14.77 12.87 -4.76
N VAL A 107 -13.59 13.26 -4.26
CA VAL A 107 -12.80 12.46 -3.30
C VAL A 107 -13.58 11.99 -2.06
N PRO A 108 -14.38 12.82 -1.36
CA PRO A 108 -15.18 12.36 -0.22
C PRO A 108 -16.18 11.27 -0.58
N PHE A 109 -16.79 11.35 -1.77
CA PHE A 109 -17.73 10.33 -2.25
C PHE A 109 -17.02 9.01 -2.59
N LEU A 110 -15.80 9.07 -3.11
CA LEU A 110 -15.00 7.86 -3.35
C LEU A 110 -14.59 7.19 -2.02
N LEU A 111 -14.21 7.97 -1.01
CA LEU A 111 -13.91 7.44 0.33
C LEU A 111 -15.17 6.83 0.98
N LEU A 112 -16.31 7.49 0.84
CA LEU A 112 -17.57 6.95 1.31
C LEU A 112 -17.92 5.65 0.58
N GLY A 113 -17.70 5.60 -0.73
CA GLY A 113 -17.85 4.39 -1.55
C GLY A 113 -16.97 3.24 -1.07
N ASP A 114 -15.69 3.50 -0.75
CA ASP A 114 -14.79 2.51 -0.16
C ASP A 114 -15.35 1.92 1.15
N LEU A 115 -15.90 2.76 2.01
CA LEU A 115 -16.48 2.32 3.29
C LEU A 115 -17.79 1.56 3.10
N VAL A 116 -18.73 2.11 2.34
CA VAL A 116 -20.09 1.55 2.13
C VAL A 116 -20.02 0.22 1.38
N LEU A 117 -19.29 0.18 0.27
CA LEU A 117 -19.13 -1.02 -0.56
C LEU A 117 -18.07 -1.98 0.01
N GLY A 118 -17.17 -1.49 0.84
CA GLY A 118 -16.11 -2.26 1.49
C GLY A 118 -16.49 -2.73 2.89
N LYS A 119 -16.03 -2.00 3.91
CA LYS A 119 -16.10 -2.42 5.31
C LYS A 119 -17.51 -2.59 5.83
N TYR A 120 -18.40 -1.70 5.44
CA TYR A 120 -19.79 -1.71 5.92
C TYR A 120 -20.76 -2.44 4.99
N SER A 121 -20.28 -3.08 3.91
CA SER A 121 -21.15 -3.79 2.95
C SER A 121 -21.95 -4.91 3.60
N LEU A 122 -21.34 -5.66 4.52
CA LEU A 122 -22.01 -6.71 5.26
C LEU A 122 -23.06 -6.15 6.25
N LEU A 123 -22.80 -4.97 6.83
CA LEU A 123 -23.74 -4.27 7.71
C LEU A 123 -24.93 -3.71 6.93
N LEU A 124 -24.67 -3.04 5.79
CA LEU A 124 -25.68 -2.30 5.04
C LEU A 124 -26.47 -3.19 4.06
N PHE A 125 -25.80 -4.13 3.41
CA PHE A 125 -26.40 -4.96 2.34
C PHE A 125 -26.51 -6.44 2.71
N ASN A 126 -26.08 -6.82 3.90
CA ASN A 126 -26.05 -8.21 4.38
C ASN A 126 -25.24 -9.17 3.47
N ARG A 127 -24.32 -8.64 2.67
CA ARG A 127 -23.43 -9.39 1.79
C ARG A 127 -22.08 -8.71 1.66
N GLU A 128 -21.02 -9.48 1.46
CA GLU A 128 -19.71 -8.94 1.12
C GLU A 128 -19.62 -8.71 -0.39
N ILE A 129 -19.19 -7.51 -0.78
CA ILE A 129 -18.86 -7.18 -2.16
C ILE A 129 -17.46 -7.71 -2.46
N PRO A 130 -17.18 -8.30 -3.64
CA PRO A 130 -15.85 -8.79 -3.97
C PRO A 130 -14.75 -7.74 -3.78
N TYR A 131 -13.61 -8.17 -3.24
CA TYR A 131 -12.54 -7.29 -2.77
C TYR A 131 -12.01 -6.34 -3.85
N TYR A 132 -11.87 -6.82 -5.09
CA TYR A 132 -11.31 -6.03 -6.20
C TYR A 132 -12.19 -4.84 -6.64
N TYR A 133 -13.51 -4.86 -6.38
CA TYR A 133 -14.37 -3.70 -6.67
C TYR A 133 -14.07 -2.50 -5.77
N VAL A 134 -13.46 -2.72 -4.63
CA VAL A 134 -13.25 -1.69 -3.61
C VAL A 134 -11.77 -1.35 -3.45
N ARG A 135 -10.92 -2.36 -3.36
CA ARG A 135 -9.46 -2.18 -3.20
C ARG A 135 -8.78 -1.89 -4.53
N ASN A 136 -8.99 -0.72 -5.08
CA ASN A 136 -8.46 -0.34 -6.38
C ASN A 136 -7.99 1.11 -6.44
N TYR A 137 -7.54 1.52 -7.63
CA TYR A 137 -7.05 2.87 -7.86
C TYR A 137 -8.13 3.94 -7.63
N LEU A 138 -9.41 3.61 -7.89
CA LEU A 138 -10.53 4.55 -7.83
C LEU A 138 -10.89 4.89 -6.37
N PHE A 139 -11.23 3.87 -5.56
CA PHE A 139 -11.72 4.07 -4.19
C PHE A 139 -10.62 4.28 -3.17
N VAL A 140 -9.42 3.74 -3.41
CA VAL A 140 -8.27 3.86 -2.48
C VAL A 140 -7.19 4.77 -3.07
N GLY A 141 -6.77 4.51 -4.29
CA GLY A 141 -5.62 5.19 -4.90
C GLY A 141 -5.80 6.69 -5.04
N ILE A 142 -6.86 7.13 -5.73
CA ILE A 142 -7.17 8.55 -5.98
C ILE A 142 -7.41 9.32 -4.68
N PRO A 143 -8.29 8.87 -3.76
CA PRO A 143 -8.54 9.61 -2.53
C PRO A 143 -7.29 9.83 -1.69
N TYR A 144 -6.52 8.78 -1.41
CA TYR A 144 -5.31 8.92 -0.61
C TYR A 144 -4.22 9.72 -1.31
N PHE A 145 -4.15 9.69 -2.64
CA PHE A 145 -3.29 10.59 -3.41
C PHE A 145 -3.70 12.05 -3.23
N CYS A 146 -4.98 12.36 -3.38
CA CYS A 146 -5.52 13.71 -3.25
C CYS A 146 -5.36 14.25 -1.83
N ILE A 147 -5.60 13.44 -0.80
CA ILE A 147 -5.33 13.81 0.60
C ILE A 147 -3.85 14.18 0.78
N GLY A 148 -2.92 13.38 0.24
CA GLY A 148 -1.49 13.71 0.28
C GLY A 148 -1.17 15.05 -0.40
N ASN A 149 -1.82 15.34 -1.51
CA ASN A 149 -1.68 16.61 -2.23
C ASN A 149 -2.23 17.80 -1.43
N LEU A 150 -3.38 17.62 -0.78
CA LEU A 150 -3.94 18.63 0.15
C LEU A 150 -2.99 18.90 1.32
N ILE A 151 -2.45 17.85 1.95
CA ILE A 151 -1.47 17.99 3.03
C ILE A 151 -0.25 18.78 2.56
N TYR A 152 0.23 18.56 1.33
CA TYR A 152 1.32 19.37 0.77
C TYR A 152 0.95 20.86 0.67
N ASN A 153 -0.25 21.18 0.25
CA ASN A 153 -0.70 22.57 0.16
C ASN A 153 -0.79 23.26 1.54
N PHE A 154 -1.11 22.51 2.58
CA PHE A 154 -1.15 22.98 3.97
C PHE A 154 0.15 22.81 4.75
N ARG A 155 1.26 22.41 4.12
CA ARG A 155 2.53 22.07 4.81
C ARG A 155 3.09 23.19 5.71
N THR A 156 2.87 24.45 5.36
CA THR A 156 3.27 25.58 6.20
C THR A 156 2.47 25.66 7.50
N LYS A 157 1.17 25.37 7.46
CA LYS A 157 0.31 25.32 8.62
C LYS A 157 0.63 24.13 9.52
N ILE A 158 1.06 23.00 8.94
CA ILE A 158 1.43 21.78 9.69
C ILE A 158 2.57 22.07 10.68
N LYS A 159 3.53 22.94 10.32
CA LYS A 159 4.63 23.35 11.22
C LYS A 159 4.14 24.02 12.50
N LEU A 160 2.99 24.69 12.44
CA LEU A 160 2.42 25.44 13.56
C LEU A 160 1.60 24.56 14.51
N ILE A 161 1.28 23.33 14.12
CA ILE A 161 0.48 22.41 14.95
C ILE A 161 1.36 21.93 16.11
N LYS A 162 0.88 22.09 17.34
CA LYS A 162 1.56 21.54 18.52
C LYS A 162 1.50 20.01 18.47
N GLY A 163 2.65 19.34 18.49
CA GLY A 163 2.76 17.87 18.34
C GLY A 163 1.88 17.06 19.30
N LYS A 164 1.61 17.58 20.50
CA LYS A 164 0.70 16.95 21.47
C LYS A 164 -0.72 16.70 20.92
N TRP A 165 -1.25 17.64 20.14
CA TRP A 165 -2.59 17.47 19.55
C TRP A 165 -2.65 16.37 18.52
N LEU A 166 -1.55 16.18 17.77
CA LEU A 166 -1.43 15.08 16.81
C LEU A 166 -1.33 13.73 17.52
N ILE A 167 -0.63 13.66 18.66
CA ILE A 167 -0.58 12.45 19.51
C ILE A 167 -1.97 12.12 20.06
N TYR A 168 -2.71 13.13 20.56
CA TYR A 168 -4.09 12.91 21.02
C TYR A 168 -5.01 12.46 19.90
N ALA A 169 -4.89 13.04 18.70
CA ALA A 169 -5.66 12.60 17.53
C ALA A 169 -5.33 11.14 17.14
N MET A 170 -4.04 10.77 17.15
CA MET A 170 -3.62 9.38 16.90
C MET A 170 -4.20 8.43 17.96
N GLY A 171 -4.13 8.79 19.24
CA GLY A 171 -4.72 8.00 20.32
C GLY A 171 -6.24 7.83 20.16
N LEU A 172 -6.95 8.94 19.92
CA LEU A 172 -8.39 8.95 19.69
C LEU A 172 -8.78 8.04 18.54
N PHE A 173 -8.15 8.23 17.36
CA PHE A 173 -8.50 7.42 16.17
C PHE A 173 -8.05 5.96 16.28
N SER A 174 -7.02 5.65 17.07
CA SER A 174 -6.68 4.26 17.39
C SER A 174 -7.76 3.59 18.24
N VAL A 175 -8.20 4.27 19.31
CA VAL A 175 -9.29 3.75 20.16
C VAL A 175 -10.59 3.62 19.38
N THR A 176 -10.98 4.64 18.60
CA THR A 176 -12.20 4.56 17.79
C THR A 176 -12.14 3.44 16.76
N THR A 177 -10.96 3.15 16.16
CA THR A 177 -10.79 2.00 15.25
C THR A 177 -11.03 0.67 15.97
N LEU A 178 -10.51 0.52 17.19
CA LEU A 178 -10.72 -0.70 17.98
C LEU A 178 -12.19 -0.85 18.41
N CYS A 179 -12.82 0.22 18.83
CA CYS A 179 -14.25 0.22 19.17
C CYS A 179 -15.12 -0.12 17.97
N GLU A 180 -14.85 0.51 16.82
CA GLU A 180 -15.55 0.28 15.56
C GLU A 180 -15.44 -1.20 15.12
N ARG A 181 -14.23 -1.77 15.20
CA ARG A 181 -14.01 -3.19 14.96
C ARG A 181 -14.78 -4.06 15.96
N GLY A 182 -14.72 -3.72 17.24
CA GLY A 182 -15.42 -4.47 18.29
C GLY A 182 -16.93 -4.52 18.07
N VAL A 183 -17.54 -3.38 17.72
CA VAL A 183 -18.97 -3.29 17.40
C VAL A 183 -19.31 -4.15 16.18
N LEU A 184 -18.54 -4.06 15.09
CA LEU A 184 -18.80 -4.86 13.89
C LEU A 184 -18.65 -6.36 14.14
N ILE A 185 -17.69 -6.77 14.97
CA ILE A 185 -17.53 -8.19 15.38
C ILE A 185 -18.73 -8.63 16.22
N TYR A 186 -19.13 -7.84 17.22
CA TYR A 186 -20.27 -8.14 18.08
C TYR A 186 -21.57 -8.32 17.28
N LEU A 187 -21.78 -7.48 16.26
CA LEU A 187 -22.94 -7.58 15.36
C LEU A 187 -22.82 -8.71 14.32
N GLY A 188 -21.69 -9.44 14.25
CA GLY A 188 -21.44 -10.42 13.20
C GLY A 188 -21.35 -9.82 11.78
N LYS A 189 -21.04 -8.51 11.66
CA LYS A 189 -21.03 -7.73 10.42
C LYS A 189 -19.64 -7.21 10.04
N ASN A 190 -18.59 -7.85 10.55
CA ASN A 190 -17.22 -7.43 10.30
C ASN A 190 -16.68 -8.01 8.98
N ALA A 191 -16.99 -7.36 7.85
CA ALA A 191 -16.44 -7.75 6.56
C ALA A 191 -14.91 -7.74 6.57
N VAL A 192 -14.27 -8.66 5.82
CA VAL A 192 -12.81 -8.77 5.72
C VAL A 192 -12.27 -7.64 4.85
N ARG A 193 -12.08 -6.46 5.41
CA ARG A 193 -11.59 -5.25 4.76
C ARG A 193 -10.65 -4.49 5.67
N ASP A 194 -9.72 -3.73 5.05
CA ASP A 194 -8.62 -3.05 5.74
C ASP A 194 -9.04 -1.66 6.28
N HIS A 195 -10.03 -0.99 5.66
CA HIS A 195 -10.38 0.38 5.96
C HIS A 195 -11.64 0.50 6.81
N TYR A 196 -11.48 1.08 7.99
CA TYR A 196 -12.56 1.61 8.82
C TYR A 196 -12.66 3.12 8.62
N LEU A 197 -13.76 3.76 9.01
CA LEU A 197 -13.89 5.22 8.95
C LEU A 197 -12.75 5.90 9.72
N SER A 198 -12.48 5.43 10.91
CA SER A 198 -11.44 5.96 11.79
C SER A 198 -10.02 5.74 11.27
N THR A 199 -9.73 4.67 10.51
CA THR A 199 -8.39 4.39 9.98
C THR A 199 -7.90 5.43 8.99
N THR A 200 -8.80 6.06 8.22
CA THR A 200 -8.43 7.16 7.31
C THR A 200 -7.90 8.37 8.10
N PHE A 201 -8.61 8.77 9.17
CA PHE A 201 -8.18 9.87 10.03
C PHE A 201 -6.92 9.53 10.83
N LEU A 202 -6.78 8.27 11.28
CA LEU A 202 -5.56 7.78 11.92
C LEU A 202 -4.36 7.89 10.98
N ALA A 203 -4.49 7.43 9.75
CA ALA A 203 -3.42 7.48 8.75
C ALA A 203 -3.03 8.94 8.41
N ILE A 204 -3.99 9.86 8.32
CA ILE A 204 -3.74 11.30 8.15
C ILE A 204 -2.98 11.85 9.36
N SER A 205 -3.44 11.53 10.58
CA SER A 205 -2.83 12.02 11.82
C SER A 205 -1.38 11.56 11.97
N ILE A 206 -1.10 10.29 11.68
CA ILE A 206 0.26 9.73 11.67
C ILE A 206 1.13 10.45 10.64
N PHE A 207 0.64 10.61 9.42
CA PHE A 207 1.41 11.23 8.34
C PHE A 207 1.72 12.71 8.65
N VAL A 208 0.73 13.45 9.15
CA VAL A 208 0.90 14.86 9.56
C VAL A 208 1.85 14.95 10.75
N TYR A 209 1.79 14.03 11.72
CA TYR A 209 2.70 13.97 12.85
C TYR A 209 4.16 13.79 12.41
N VAL A 210 4.40 12.84 11.52
CA VAL A 210 5.76 12.59 10.98
C VAL A 210 6.29 13.82 10.25
N LEU A 211 5.46 14.49 9.45
CA LEU A 211 5.85 15.75 8.78
C LEU A 211 6.12 16.87 9.77
N ASN A 212 5.27 17.02 10.78
CA ASN A 212 5.45 18.04 11.84
C ASN A 212 6.78 17.83 12.57
N LYS A 213 7.12 16.60 12.95
CA LYS A 213 8.40 16.25 13.56
C LYS A 213 9.58 16.53 12.64
N GLN A 214 9.49 16.16 11.37
CA GLN A 214 10.53 16.43 10.38
C GLN A 214 10.81 17.93 10.23
N TYR A 215 9.80 18.78 10.36
CA TYR A 215 9.96 20.23 10.26
C TYR A 215 10.51 20.90 11.52
N ASN A 216 10.24 20.33 12.70
CA ASN A 216 10.50 20.99 13.99
C ASN A 216 11.69 20.40 14.77
N GLU A 217 12.12 19.17 14.45
CA GLU A 217 13.19 18.49 15.19
C GLU A 217 14.37 18.09 14.28
N ILE A 218 15.40 18.91 14.27
CA ILE A 218 16.66 18.66 13.54
C ILE A 218 17.50 17.55 14.22
N LYS A 219 17.28 17.27 15.51
CA LYS A 219 18.10 16.37 16.33
C LYS A 219 17.86 14.86 16.16
N LEU A 220 16.82 14.45 15.41
CA LEU A 220 16.48 13.03 15.24
C LEU A 220 17.40 12.27 14.25
N GLU A 221 18.43 12.94 13.71
CA GLU A 221 19.26 12.40 12.61
C GLU A 221 20.05 11.14 12.94
N ARG A 222 20.48 10.93 14.17
CA ARG A 222 21.37 9.78 14.48
C ARG A 222 20.63 8.45 14.58
N VAL A 223 19.49 8.37 15.26
CA VAL A 223 18.72 7.14 15.43
C VAL A 223 17.81 6.89 14.21
N CYS A 224 17.23 7.95 13.64
CA CYS A 224 16.47 7.87 12.41
C CYS A 224 17.35 7.68 11.16
N GLY A 225 18.65 7.94 11.21
CA GLY A 225 19.55 7.87 10.07
C GLY A 225 19.57 6.50 9.39
N VAL A 226 19.64 5.42 10.15
CA VAL A 226 19.64 4.04 9.61
C VAL A 226 18.26 3.67 9.07
N LEU A 227 17.19 3.90 9.84
CA LEU A 227 15.82 3.62 9.42
C LEU A 227 15.41 4.49 8.22
N SER A 228 15.78 5.77 8.23
CA SER A 228 15.55 6.68 7.13
C SER A 228 16.28 6.25 5.86
N ARG A 229 17.54 5.78 5.98
CA ARG A 229 18.29 5.22 4.86
C ARG A 229 17.64 3.97 4.32
N ILE A 230 17.24 3.01 5.18
CA ILE A 230 16.53 1.81 4.77
C ILE A 230 15.22 2.19 4.05
N GLY A 231 14.42 3.07 4.62
CA GLY A 231 13.19 3.55 4.00
C GLY A 231 13.42 4.20 2.65
N LYS A 232 14.44 5.05 2.50
CA LYS A 232 14.75 5.74 1.26
C LYS A 232 15.31 4.82 0.17
N GLU A 233 16.17 3.89 0.55
CA GLU A 233 16.93 3.08 -0.40
C GLU A 233 16.26 1.74 -0.74
N TYR A 234 15.45 1.18 0.16
CA TYR A 234 14.97 -0.21 0.04
C TYR A 234 13.45 -0.36 0.17
N SER A 235 12.68 0.69 0.52
CA SER A 235 11.24 0.53 0.81
C SER A 235 10.45 -0.08 -0.36
N ALA A 236 10.76 0.31 -1.60
CA ALA A 236 10.10 -0.26 -2.78
C ALA A 236 10.48 -1.74 -2.99
N ASP A 237 11.76 -2.07 -2.83
CA ASP A 237 12.25 -3.44 -3.00
C ASP A 237 11.76 -4.35 -1.86
N ILE A 238 11.69 -3.84 -0.61
CA ILE A 238 11.09 -4.54 0.53
C ILE A 238 9.61 -4.82 0.23
N TYR A 239 8.86 -3.81 -0.22
CA TYR A 239 7.45 -3.98 -0.59
C TYR A 239 7.27 -5.05 -1.67
N ILE A 240 8.14 -5.09 -2.67
CA ILE A 240 8.06 -6.06 -3.74
C ILE A 240 8.42 -7.46 -3.24
N LEU A 241 9.52 -7.63 -2.51
CA LEU A 241 10.09 -8.95 -2.23
C LEU A 241 9.59 -9.62 -0.95
N HIS A 242 8.99 -8.89 0.01
CA HIS A 242 8.61 -9.49 1.29
C HIS A 242 7.68 -10.72 1.17
N PRO A 243 6.77 -10.87 0.18
CA PRO A 243 5.94 -12.05 0.11
C PRO A 243 6.69 -13.33 -0.29
N ILE A 244 7.81 -13.17 -1.00
CA ILE A 244 8.73 -14.30 -1.24
C ILE A 244 9.27 -14.82 0.10
N PHE A 245 9.69 -13.91 0.98
CA PHE A 245 10.15 -14.28 2.32
C PHE A 245 9.03 -14.83 3.21
N ILE A 246 7.78 -14.35 3.05
CA ILE A 246 6.62 -14.98 3.71
C ILE A 246 6.55 -16.46 3.32
N SER A 247 6.58 -16.76 2.01
CA SER A 247 6.49 -18.14 1.50
C SER A 247 7.64 -19.01 2.01
N ILE A 248 8.87 -18.49 1.99
CA ILE A 248 10.07 -19.21 2.48
C ILE A 248 9.95 -19.54 3.97
N TRP A 249 9.57 -18.53 4.78
CA TRP A 249 9.43 -18.72 6.23
C TRP A 249 8.26 -19.64 6.59
N GLN A 250 7.15 -19.59 5.87
CA GLN A 250 6.01 -20.50 6.07
C GLN A 250 6.40 -21.95 5.82
N VAL A 251 7.12 -22.22 4.72
CA VAL A 251 7.62 -23.56 4.42
C VAL A 251 8.62 -24.02 5.50
N GLY A 252 9.59 -23.17 5.87
CA GLY A 252 10.57 -23.49 6.91
C GLY A 252 9.92 -23.76 8.28
N ALA A 253 8.97 -22.91 8.70
CA ALA A 253 8.24 -23.08 9.96
C ALA A 253 7.38 -24.36 9.97
N GLY A 254 6.79 -24.72 8.82
CA GLY A 254 6.04 -25.97 8.66
C GLY A 254 6.94 -27.20 8.82
N ILE A 255 8.10 -27.22 8.18
CA ILE A 255 9.08 -28.29 8.28
C ILE A 255 9.60 -28.46 9.72
N LEU A 256 9.90 -27.33 10.38
CA LEU A 256 10.42 -27.32 11.75
C LEU A 256 9.34 -27.42 12.84
N ARG A 257 8.07 -27.49 12.47
CA ARG A 257 6.89 -27.48 13.36
C ARG A 257 6.85 -26.28 14.32
N LEU A 258 7.37 -25.13 13.88
CA LEU A 258 7.46 -23.88 14.65
C LEU A 258 6.37 -22.85 14.27
N ASN A 259 5.21 -23.30 13.78
CA ASN A 259 4.16 -22.42 13.27
C ASN A 259 3.67 -21.36 14.26
N ALA A 260 3.53 -21.71 15.55
CA ALA A 260 3.08 -20.77 16.58
C ALA A 260 4.10 -19.65 16.81
N ILE A 261 5.39 -20.01 16.91
CA ILE A 261 6.49 -19.04 17.07
C ILE A 261 6.61 -18.16 15.83
N TYR A 262 6.52 -18.76 14.63
CA TYR A 262 6.52 -18.02 13.38
C TYR A 262 5.38 -16.99 13.35
N THR A 263 4.14 -17.38 13.66
CA THR A 263 2.99 -16.49 13.65
C THR A 263 3.20 -15.26 14.53
N LEU A 264 3.82 -15.43 15.70
CA LEU A 264 4.10 -14.33 16.62
C LEU A 264 5.18 -13.37 16.10
N PHE A 265 6.25 -13.88 15.52
CA PHE A 265 7.41 -13.09 15.11
C PHE A 265 7.47 -12.79 13.59
N ALA A 266 6.53 -13.30 12.79
CA ALA A 266 6.55 -13.21 11.33
C ALA A 266 6.81 -11.77 10.80
N PRO A 267 6.16 -10.71 11.27
CA PRO A 267 6.39 -9.37 10.73
C PRO A 267 7.85 -8.91 10.87
N ILE A 268 8.47 -9.22 12.02
CA ILE A 268 9.86 -8.86 12.31
C ILE A 268 10.81 -9.70 11.47
N LEU A 269 10.62 -11.02 11.45
CA LEU A 269 11.46 -11.97 10.72
C LEU A 269 11.45 -11.67 9.20
N ILE A 270 10.27 -11.43 8.64
CA ILE A 270 10.12 -11.13 7.22
C ILE A 270 10.78 -9.79 6.87
N TYR A 271 10.52 -8.74 7.66
CA TYR A 271 11.13 -7.44 7.43
C TYR A 271 12.66 -7.49 7.51
N MET A 272 13.20 -8.12 8.55
CA MET A 272 14.65 -8.23 8.75
C MET A 272 15.31 -9.07 7.66
N SER A 273 14.79 -10.26 7.35
CA SER A 273 15.36 -11.14 6.33
C SER A 273 15.33 -10.49 4.94
N THR A 274 14.22 -9.84 4.57
CA THR A 274 14.11 -9.09 3.31
C THR A 274 15.12 -7.95 3.25
N THR A 275 15.25 -7.18 4.33
CA THR A 275 16.19 -6.05 4.39
C THR A 275 17.64 -6.51 4.32
N ILE A 276 18.02 -7.55 5.08
CA ILE A 276 19.38 -8.12 5.06
C ILE A 276 19.72 -8.62 3.66
N PHE A 277 18.81 -9.36 3.02
CA PHE A 277 19.01 -9.84 1.66
C PHE A 277 19.29 -8.69 0.69
N LEU A 278 18.47 -7.62 0.72
CA LEU A 278 18.64 -6.46 -0.14
C LEU A 278 19.96 -5.72 0.10
N VAL A 279 20.38 -5.59 1.35
CA VAL A 279 21.67 -4.98 1.71
C VAL A 279 22.82 -5.80 1.12
N ILE A 280 22.77 -7.14 1.23
CA ILE A 280 23.80 -8.05 0.68
C ILE A 280 23.84 -7.91 -0.85
N VAL A 281 22.69 -8.00 -1.53
CA VAL A 281 22.62 -7.88 -3.00
C VAL A 281 23.18 -6.55 -3.49
N LYS A 282 22.83 -5.44 -2.81
CA LYS A 282 23.34 -4.11 -3.20
C LYS A 282 24.85 -3.97 -2.94
N LYS A 283 25.35 -4.59 -1.87
CA LYS A 283 26.80 -4.61 -1.57
C LYS A 283 27.58 -5.40 -2.63
N LEU A 284 27.04 -6.53 -3.09
CA LEU A 284 27.64 -7.32 -4.16
C LEU A 284 27.65 -6.53 -5.48
N LYS A 285 26.54 -5.90 -5.87
CA LYS A 285 26.46 -5.07 -7.09
C LYS A 285 27.40 -3.86 -7.11
N ARG A 286 27.89 -3.37 -5.98
CA ARG A 286 28.86 -2.28 -5.89
C ARG A 286 30.31 -2.74 -6.02
N ARG A 287 30.56 -4.05 -5.93
CA ARG A 287 31.91 -4.64 -6.04
C ARG A 287 32.26 -5.05 -7.47
N TYR A 288 31.25 -5.17 -8.30
CA TYR A 288 31.34 -5.41 -9.74
C TYR A 288 30.84 -4.17 -10.52
#